data_abd85f7ff834a3b7419728ab0a4125b5
#
_entry.id   abd85f7ff834a3b7419728ab0a4125b5
#
_cell.length_a   1.000
_cell.length_b   1.000
_cell.length_c   1.000
_cell.angle_alpha   90.00
_cell.angle_beta   90.00
_cell.angle_gamma   90.00
#
_symmetry.space_group_name_H-M   'P 1'
#
loop_
_entity.id
_entity.type
_entity.pdbx_description
1 polymer ?
#
loop_
_entity_poly.entity_id
_entity_poly.type
_entity_poly.pdbx_seq_one_letter_code
_entity_poly.pdbx_strand_id
1 'polypeptide(L)'
;MLVAATAALAAFTGCKTTEANYRTAYERTLAKQNEGYSDELLDDMRREEAIPRTLYKGDSIPLRAMYFNTVKEDSATRAALKYNVVTGIFAQRFNANSAVTRLRENGWPDALMLVNGDRKYIISAYTTQNLDSAVTVWRRMVSDPPYRLPSPFPYILQRP
;
A
#
# COMPACT_ATOMS: atom_id res chain seq x y z
N MET A 1 -10.55 11.16 -70.26
CA MET A 1 -10.68 11.88 -68.99
C MET A 1 -10.18 10.95 -67.88
N LEU A 2 -8.94 11.18 -67.41
CA LEU A 2 -8.34 10.45 -66.28
C LEU A 2 -8.70 11.18 -65.00
N VAL A 3 -9.40 10.50 -64.07
CA VAL A 3 -9.61 11.02 -62.68
C VAL A 3 -8.54 10.38 -61.82
N ALA A 4 -7.61 11.21 -61.37
CA ALA A 4 -6.56 10.82 -60.39
C ALA A 4 -7.16 10.84 -59.01
N ALA A 5 -7.27 9.67 -58.36
CA ALA A 5 -7.62 9.54 -56.97
C ALA A 5 -6.38 9.70 -56.08
N THR A 6 -6.18 10.84 -55.47
CA THR A 6 -5.16 11.06 -54.44
C THR A 6 -5.58 10.49 -53.12
N ALA A 7 -5.04 9.37 -52.74
CA ALA A 7 -5.17 8.78 -51.42
C ALA A 7 -4.31 9.57 -50.40
N ALA A 8 -4.96 10.32 -49.50
CA ALA A 8 -4.31 10.95 -48.38
C ALA A 8 -4.02 9.91 -47.29
N LEU A 9 -2.75 9.46 -47.19
CA LEU A 9 -2.28 8.69 -46.02
C LEU A 9 -2.18 9.66 -44.84
N ALA A 10 -3.15 9.61 -43.93
CA ALA A 10 -3.04 10.22 -42.63
C ALA A 10 -2.04 9.43 -41.79
N ALA A 11 -0.83 9.96 -41.66
CA ALA A 11 0.19 9.44 -40.75
C ALA A 11 -0.28 9.69 -39.31
N PHE A 12 -0.76 8.65 -38.65
CA PHE A 12 -0.93 8.64 -37.20
C PHE A 12 0.45 8.63 -36.53
N THR A 13 1.04 9.79 -36.36
CA THR A 13 2.19 9.97 -35.45
C THR A 13 1.65 9.86 -34.02
N GLY A 14 1.54 8.64 -33.54
CA GLY A 14 1.32 8.38 -32.12
C GLY A 14 2.48 8.99 -31.34
N CYS A 15 2.22 10.01 -30.53
CA CYS A 15 3.21 10.53 -29.58
C CYS A 15 3.63 9.40 -28.66
N LYS A 16 4.73 8.71 -28.99
CA LYS A 16 5.43 7.86 -28.02
C LYS A 16 6.00 8.81 -26.97
N THR A 17 5.28 8.94 -25.87
CA THR A 17 5.82 9.59 -24.67
C THR A 17 7.01 8.75 -24.23
N THR A 18 8.21 9.23 -24.45
CA THR A 18 9.42 8.52 -24.04
C THR A 18 9.44 8.44 -22.51
N GLU A 19 10.00 7.36 -21.95
CA GLU A 19 10.18 7.16 -20.51
C GLU A 19 10.80 8.40 -19.83
N ALA A 20 11.74 9.05 -20.52
CA ALA A 20 12.36 10.30 -20.08
C ALA A 20 11.34 11.44 -19.90
N ASN A 21 10.37 11.60 -20.82
CA ASN A 21 9.33 12.62 -20.72
C ASN A 21 8.36 12.33 -19.59
N TYR A 22 8.00 11.05 -19.38
CA TYR A 22 7.17 10.64 -18.26
C TYR A 22 7.87 10.89 -16.92
N ARG A 23 9.14 10.56 -16.82
CA ARG A 23 9.97 10.80 -15.63
C ARG A 23 10.07 12.29 -15.31
N THR A 24 10.36 13.11 -16.32
CA THR A 24 10.43 14.58 -16.16
C THR A 24 9.09 15.17 -15.74
N ALA A 25 7.97 14.69 -16.30
CA ALA A 25 6.63 15.14 -15.91
C ALA A 25 6.30 14.74 -14.47
N TYR A 26 6.67 13.52 -14.07
CA TYR A 26 6.50 13.02 -12.71
C TYR A 26 7.32 13.82 -11.70
N GLU A 27 8.59 14.08 -11.98
CA GLU A 27 9.49 14.87 -11.13
C GLU A 27 8.98 16.32 -10.98
N ARG A 28 8.49 16.94 -12.07
CA ARG A 28 7.86 18.27 -12.01
C ARG A 28 6.58 18.29 -11.17
N THR A 29 5.78 17.23 -11.22
CA THR A 29 4.55 17.12 -10.41
C THR A 29 4.89 16.98 -8.94
N LEU A 30 5.90 16.17 -8.61
CA LEU A 30 6.40 16.03 -7.24
C LEU A 30 6.98 17.36 -6.72
N ALA A 31 7.77 18.06 -7.53
CA ALA A 31 8.32 19.37 -7.16
C ALA A 31 7.20 20.39 -6.87
N LYS A 32 6.14 20.43 -7.69
CA LYS A 32 4.98 21.28 -7.46
C LYS A 32 4.17 20.91 -6.23
N GLN A 33 4.03 19.63 -5.91
CA GLN A 33 3.36 19.19 -4.69
C GLN A 33 4.12 19.59 -3.43
N ASN A 34 5.44 19.70 -3.52
CA ASN A 34 6.31 20.13 -2.43
C ASN A 34 6.60 21.64 -2.44
N GLU A 35 6.11 22.37 -3.43
CA GLU A 35 6.24 23.83 -3.54
C GLU A 35 5.49 24.49 -2.36
N GLY A 36 6.25 25.07 -1.41
CA GLY A 36 5.70 25.71 -0.21
C GLY A 36 5.95 24.96 1.10
N TYR A 37 6.52 23.76 1.06
CA TYR A 37 6.99 23.05 2.25
C TYR A 37 8.51 23.21 2.40
N SER A 38 8.97 23.60 3.60
CA SER A 38 10.41 23.54 3.90
C SER A 38 10.86 22.10 4.01
N ASP A 39 12.14 21.81 3.72
CA ASP A 39 12.71 20.46 3.87
C ASP A 39 12.52 19.92 5.28
N GLU A 40 12.58 20.79 6.31
CA GLU A 40 12.33 20.44 7.71
C GLU A 40 10.88 19.97 7.92
N LEU A 41 9.89 20.66 7.35
CA LEU A 41 8.49 20.26 7.45
C LEU A 41 8.21 18.93 6.72
N LEU A 42 8.85 18.71 5.57
CA LEU A 42 8.74 17.43 4.84
C LEU A 42 9.38 16.27 5.63
N ASP A 43 10.48 16.52 6.32
CA ASP A 43 11.13 15.53 7.18
C ASP A 43 10.29 15.24 8.44
N ASP A 44 9.64 16.23 9.02
CA ASP A 44 8.73 16.05 10.15
C ASP A 44 7.49 15.25 9.72
N MET A 45 6.89 15.54 8.57
CA MET A 45 5.80 14.74 8.01
C MET A 45 6.21 13.29 7.77
N ARG A 46 7.41 13.05 7.24
CA ARG A 46 7.96 11.69 7.07
C ARG A 46 8.17 10.98 8.40
N ARG A 47 8.62 11.69 9.45
CA ARG A 47 8.77 11.13 10.80
C ARG A 47 7.43 10.77 11.42
N GLU A 48 6.40 11.61 11.26
CA GLU A 48 5.05 11.33 11.74
C GLU A 48 4.42 10.11 11.02
N GLU A 49 4.70 9.93 9.74
CA GLU A 49 4.27 8.76 8.97
C GLU A 49 5.09 7.50 9.25
N ALA A 50 6.30 7.66 9.80
CA ALA A 50 7.18 6.53 10.10
C ALA A 50 6.54 5.56 11.10
N ILE A 51 6.67 4.26 10.82
CA ILE A 51 6.21 3.24 11.76
C ILE A 51 7.19 3.17 12.94
N PRO A 52 6.74 3.38 14.19
CA PRO A 52 7.59 3.26 15.36
C PRO A 52 8.24 1.88 15.42
N ARG A 53 9.49 1.84 15.88
CA ARG A 53 10.20 0.59 16.08
C ARG A 53 10.30 0.28 17.57
N THR A 54 9.96 -0.95 17.92
CA THR A 54 9.97 -1.45 19.30
C THR A 54 11.00 -2.57 19.43
N LEU A 55 11.80 -2.53 20.50
CA LEU A 55 12.71 -3.64 20.82
C LEU A 55 11.89 -4.81 21.37
N TYR A 56 11.95 -5.95 20.71
CA TYR A 56 11.28 -7.18 21.12
C TYR A 56 12.20 -8.39 21.00
N LYS A 57 12.53 -9.03 22.13
CA LYS A 57 13.43 -10.20 22.21
C LYS A 57 14.79 -9.97 21.49
N GLY A 58 15.34 -8.74 21.60
CA GLY A 58 16.60 -8.36 20.97
C GLY A 58 16.50 -7.84 19.56
N ASP A 59 15.34 -7.93 18.90
CA ASP A 59 15.11 -7.45 17.55
C ASP A 59 14.31 -6.14 17.53
N SER A 60 14.62 -5.28 16.60
CA SER A 60 13.86 -4.06 16.33
C SER A 60 12.73 -4.35 15.35
N ILE A 61 11.48 -4.38 15.83
CA ILE A 61 10.29 -4.65 15.02
C ILE A 61 9.47 -3.37 14.77
N PRO A 62 8.86 -3.21 13.59
CA PRO A 62 7.94 -2.09 13.32
C PRO A 62 6.58 -2.39 13.93
N LEU A 63 6.25 -1.74 15.03
CA LEU A 63 5.01 -1.92 15.79
C LEU A 63 4.31 -0.59 15.99
N ARG A 64 3.08 -0.45 15.46
CA ARG A 64 2.22 0.72 15.65
C ARG A 64 0.97 0.34 16.44
N ALA A 65 0.64 1.10 17.48
CA ALA A 65 -0.63 0.98 18.19
C ALA A 65 -1.67 1.90 17.54
N MET A 66 -2.88 1.37 17.25
CA MET A 66 -3.98 2.14 16.67
C MET A 66 -5.31 1.43 16.90
N TYR A 67 -6.39 2.19 17.14
CA TYR A 67 -7.74 1.65 17.13
C TYR A 67 -8.23 1.39 15.70
N PHE A 68 -8.84 0.25 15.50
CA PHE A 68 -9.44 -0.17 14.22
C PHE A 68 -10.63 -1.09 14.44
N ASN A 69 -11.50 -1.14 13.43
CA ASN A 69 -12.61 -2.07 13.36
C ASN A 69 -12.42 -3.01 12.16
N THR A 70 -12.99 -4.21 12.26
CA THR A 70 -13.03 -5.13 11.11
C THR A 70 -14.13 -4.69 10.16
N VAL A 71 -13.81 -4.56 8.87
CA VAL A 71 -14.84 -4.38 7.84
C VAL A 71 -15.45 -5.74 7.55
N LYS A 72 -16.76 -5.86 7.79
CA LYS A 72 -17.51 -7.07 7.43
C LYS A 72 -17.62 -7.14 5.90
N GLU A 73 -17.05 -8.17 5.33
CA GLU A 73 -17.32 -8.58 3.96
C GLU A 73 -18.36 -9.70 3.96
N ASP A 74 -19.10 -9.84 2.87
CA ASP A 74 -20.23 -10.78 2.75
C ASP A 74 -19.90 -12.24 3.01
N SER A 75 -18.60 -12.59 3.08
CA SER A 75 -18.15 -13.98 3.32
C SER A 75 -17.08 -14.14 4.37
N ALA A 76 -16.48 -13.08 4.92
CA ALA A 76 -15.36 -13.17 5.86
C ALA A 76 -15.83 -12.89 7.29
N THR A 77 -16.16 -13.92 8.01
CA THR A 77 -16.62 -13.87 9.41
C THR A 77 -15.49 -13.75 10.44
N ARG A 78 -14.25 -13.58 10.02
CA ARG A 78 -13.13 -13.50 10.94
C ARG A 78 -12.96 -12.09 11.49
N ALA A 79 -13.15 -11.93 12.79
CA ALA A 79 -12.83 -10.68 13.47
C ALA A 79 -11.31 -10.49 13.56
N ALA A 80 -10.85 -9.24 13.39
CA ALA A 80 -9.47 -8.91 13.62
C ALA A 80 -9.11 -9.05 15.10
N LEU A 81 -7.99 -9.69 15.36
CA LEU A 81 -7.43 -9.93 16.69
C LEU A 81 -6.50 -8.75 17.09
N LYS A 82 -5.79 -8.91 18.21
CA LYS A 82 -4.97 -7.84 18.79
C LYS A 82 -3.84 -7.38 17.87
N TYR A 83 -3.13 -8.31 17.22
CA TYR A 83 -1.99 -8.02 16.34
C TYR A 83 -2.32 -8.38 14.90
N ASN A 84 -1.93 -7.50 13.98
CA ASN A 84 -2.22 -7.62 12.56
C ASN A 84 -0.97 -7.30 11.74
N VAL A 85 -0.63 -8.13 10.77
CA VAL A 85 0.47 -7.87 9.84
C VAL A 85 -0.08 -7.08 8.65
N VAL A 86 0.24 -5.79 8.60
CA VAL A 86 -0.31 -4.83 7.63
C VAL A 86 0.56 -4.79 6.38
N THR A 87 -0.08 -4.82 5.22
CA THR A 87 0.57 -4.80 3.90
C THR A 87 0.16 -3.62 3.02
N GLY A 88 -0.80 -2.82 3.45
CA GLY A 88 -1.24 -1.65 2.70
C GLY A 88 -2.32 -0.84 3.41
N ILE A 89 -2.45 0.43 3.01
CA ILE A 89 -3.51 1.34 3.45
C ILE A 89 -4.09 2.02 2.20
N PHE A 90 -5.41 2.09 2.12
CA PHE A 90 -6.13 2.65 0.98
C PHE A 90 -7.21 3.63 1.43
N ALA A 91 -7.40 4.70 0.67
CA ALA A 91 -8.51 5.63 0.87
C ALA A 91 -9.83 5.08 0.28
N GLN A 92 -9.73 4.25 -0.76
CA GLN A 92 -10.89 3.73 -1.48
C GLN A 92 -11.11 2.24 -1.17
N ARG A 93 -12.36 1.88 -0.82
CA ARG A 93 -12.75 0.49 -0.51
C ARG A 93 -12.51 -0.47 -1.67
N PHE A 94 -12.75 -0.02 -2.91
CA PHE A 94 -12.55 -0.85 -4.09
C PHE A 94 -11.10 -1.33 -4.21
N ASN A 95 -10.13 -0.41 -4.06
CA ASN A 95 -8.70 -0.74 -4.09
C ASN A 95 -8.29 -1.64 -2.93
N ALA A 96 -8.87 -1.41 -1.75
CA ALA A 96 -8.66 -2.25 -0.58
C ALA A 96 -9.18 -3.68 -0.79
N ASN A 97 -10.37 -3.87 -1.36
CA ASN A 97 -10.92 -5.18 -1.70
C ASN A 97 -10.01 -5.92 -2.70
N SER A 98 -9.55 -5.24 -3.74
CA SER A 98 -8.64 -5.82 -4.73
C SER A 98 -7.32 -6.28 -4.09
N ALA A 99 -6.80 -5.52 -3.10
CA ALA A 99 -5.60 -5.89 -2.36
C ALA A 99 -5.81 -7.13 -1.48
N VAL A 100 -6.95 -7.24 -0.79
CA VAL A 100 -7.32 -8.43 0.01
C VAL A 100 -7.44 -9.66 -0.89
N THR A 101 -8.15 -9.54 -2.02
CA THR A 101 -8.30 -10.65 -2.99
C THR A 101 -6.94 -11.11 -3.48
N ARG A 102 -6.06 -10.19 -3.87
CA ARG A 102 -4.70 -10.51 -4.31
C ARG A 102 -3.89 -11.24 -3.24
N LEU A 103 -3.98 -10.83 -1.97
CA LEU A 103 -3.30 -11.53 -0.88
C LEU A 103 -3.82 -12.96 -0.74
N ARG A 104 -5.13 -13.16 -0.77
CA ARG A 104 -5.76 -14.49 -0.65
C ARG A 104 -5.31 -15.43 -1.77
N GLU A 105 -5.25 -14.94 -3.00
CA GLU A 105 -4.77 -15.68 -4.18
C GLU A 105 -3.27 -16.00 -4.10
N ASN A 106 -2.49 -15.23 -3.34
CA ASN A 106 -1.04 -15.41 -3.19
C ASN A 106 -0.65 -16.04 -1.84
N GLY A 107 -1.48 -16.93 -1.30
CA GLY A 107 -1.14 -17.76 -0.15
C GLY A 107 -1.42 -17.15 1.23
N TRP A 108 -2.22 -16.07 1.29
CA TRP A 108 -2.67 -15.42 2.51
C TRP A 108 -4.20 -15.48 2.65
N PRO A 109 -4.80 -16.68 2.81
CA PRO A 109 -6.25 -16.87 2.79
C PRO A 109 -6.98 -16.12 3.92
N ASP A 110 -6.27 -15.87 5.02
CA ASP A 110 -6.79 -15.17 6.20
C ASP A 110 -6.73 -13.63 6.08
N ALA A 111 -6.31 -13.10 4.93
CA ALA A 111 -6.26 -11.65 4.71
C ALA A 111 -7.63 -11.01 4.90
N LEU A 112 -7.65 -9.87 5.60
CA LEU A 112 -8.87 -9.14 5.94
C LEU A 112 -8.67 -7.63 5.86
N MET A 113 -9.80 -6.91 5.79
CA MET A 113 -9.82 -5.46 5.76
C MET A 113 -10.22 -4.89 7.12
N LEU A 114 -9.46 -3.91 7.58
CA LEU A 114 -9.73 -3.10 8.75
C LEU A 114 -10.06 -1.67 8.32
N VAL A 115 -10.71 -0.92 9.18
CA VAL A 115 -10.95 0.51 9.00
C VAL A 115 -10.56 1.26 10.27
N ASN A 116 -9.85 2.37 10.13
CA ASN A 116 -9.51 3.27 11.23
C ASN A 116 -10.53 4.42 11.38
N GLY A 117 -10.31 5.28 12.38
CA GLY A 117 -11.17 6.45 12.64
C GLY A 117 -11.23 7.43 11.47
N ASP A 118 -10.17 7.53 10.65
CA ASP A 118 -10.07 8.41 9.48
C ASP A 118 -10.69 7.81 8.22
N ARG A 119 -11.43 6.72 8.35
CA ARG A 119 -12.06 5.96 7.25
C ARG A 119 -11.07 5.45 6.21
N LYS A 120 -9.80 5.25 6.59
CA LYS A 120 -8.81 4.57 5.74
C LYS A 120 -8.94 3.06 5.93
N TYR A 121 -8.84 2.33 4.83
CA TYR A 121 -8.90 0.87 4.78
C TYR A 121 -7.51 0.29 4.91
N ILE A 122 -7.28 -0.49 5.96
CA ILE A 122 -6.01 -1.12 6.29
C ILE A 122 -6.09 -2.59 5.92
N ILE A 123 -5.13 -3.09 5.16
CA ILE A 123 -5.09 -4.49 4.74
C ILE A 123 -4.17 -5.28 5.65
N SER A 124 -4.75 -6.25 6.35
CA SER A 124 -4.04 -7.21 7.19
C SER A 124 -3.93 -8.54 6.46
N ALA A 125 -2.72 -9.03 6.25
CA ALA A 125 -2.49 -10.36 5.71
C ALA A 125 -2.69 -11.46 6.77
N TYR A 126 -2.49 -11.12 8.03
CA TYR A 126 -2.58 -12.06 9.14
C TYR A 126 -3.01 -11.37 10.42
N THR A 127 -3.83 -12.04 11.23
CA THR A 127 -4.31 -11.55 12.53
C THR A 127 -4.11 -12.60 13.61
N THR A 128 -3.70 -12.17 14.82
CA THR A 128 -3.42 -13.07 15.95
C THR A 128 -3.53 -12.35 17.30
N GLN A 129 -3.71 -13.11 18.38
CA GLN A 129 -3.61 -12.58 19.75
C GLN A 129 -2.17 -12.57 20.28
N ASN A 130 -1.25 -13.28 19.61
CA ASN A 130 0.12 -13.48 20.08
C ASN A 130 1.12 -12.67 19.28
N LEU A 131 1.93 -11.85 19.96
CA LEU A 131 2.95 -11.02 19.30
C LEU A 131 4.06 -11.85 18.66
N ASP A 132 4.48 -12.98 19.26
CA ASP A 132 5.48 -13.86 18.66
C ASP A 132 5.03 -14.39 17.29
N SER A 133 3.75 -14.82 17.20
CA SER A 133 3.16 -15.26 15.94
C SER A 133 3.12 -14.12 14.92
N ALA A 134 2.76 -12.90 15.33
CA ALA A 134 2.76 -11.74 14.45
C ALA A 134 4.17 -11.40 13.94
N VAL A 135 5.17 -11.46 14.80
CA VAL A 135 6.58 -11.22 14.44
C VAL A 135 7.10 -12.29 13.47
N THR A 136 6.77 -13.56 13.71
CA THR A 136 7.15 -14.66 12.82
C THR A 136 6.57 -14.45 11.42
N VAL A 137 5.29 -14.11 11.33
CA VAL A 137 4.62 -13.87 10.05
C VAL A 137 5.14 -12.58 9.39
N TRP A 138 5.38 -11.53 10.15
CA TRP A 138 6.00 -10.30 9.64
C TRP A 138 7.37 -10.58 9.03
N ARG A 139 8.26 -11.34 9.70
CA ARG A 139 9.57 -11.73 9.17
C ARG A 139 9.44 -12.53 7.87
N ARG A 140 8.50 -13.49 7.81
CA ARG A 140 8.20 -14.24 6.59
C ARG A 140 7.78 -13.28 5.46
N MET A 141 6.89 -12.33 5.74
CA MET A 141 6.41 -11.35 4.77
C MET A 141 7.53 -10.40 4.28
N VAL A 142 8.53 -10.09 5.12
CA VAL A 142 9.70 -9.32 4.72
C VAL A 142 10.64 -10.12 3.83
N SER A 143 10.88 -11.40 4.16
CA SER A 143 11.81 -12.26 3.42
C SER A 143 11.24 -12.80 2.11
N ASP A 144 9.93 -13.08 2.09
CA ASP A 144 9.23 -13.66 0.95
C ASP A 144 7.84 -12.98 0.79
N PRO A 145 7.82 -11.73 0.29
CA PRO A 145 6.57 -11.02 0.06
C PRO A 145 5.80 -11.60 -1.13
N PRO A 146 4.47 -11.69 -1.08
CA PRO A 146 3.64 -12.22 -2.18
C PRO A 146 3.72 -11.36 -3.46
N TYR A 147 4.10 -10.12 -3.31
CA TYR A 147 4.39 -9.14 -4.36
C TYR A 147 5.19 -7.97 -3.75
N ARG A 148 5.71 -7.07 -4.58
CA ARG A 148 6.45 -5.90 -4.10
C ARG A 148 5.55 -5.01 -3.22
N LEU A 149 5.90 -4.91 -1.94
CA LEU A 149 5.25 -4.02 -1.00
C LEU A 149 5.99 -2.67 -0.98
N PRO A 150 5.28 -1.52 -1.08
CA PRO A 150 5.91 -0.22 -0.93
C PRO A 150 6.28 0.04 0.55
N SER A 151 7.30 0.87 0.79
CA SER A 151 7.57 1.35 2.15
C SER A 151 6.33 2.12 2.68
N PRO A 152 5.98 2.01 3.98
CA PRO A 152 6.68 1.35 5.08
C PRO A 152 6.25 -0.12 5.34
N PHE A 153 5.57 -0.76 4.39
CA PHE A 153 5.05 -2.12 4.58
C PHE A 153 6.10 -3.20 4.37
N PRO A 154 5.96 -4.38 5.05
CA PRO A 154 4.94 -4.68 6.06
C PRO A 154 5.32 -4.17 7.46
N TYR A 155 4.31 -3.95 8.31
CA TYR A 155 4.50 -3.65 9.72
C TYR A 155 3.45 -4.35 10.60
N ILE A 156 3.66 -4.38 11.93
CA ILE A 156 2.71 -4.96 12.87
C ILE A 156 1.84 -3.84 13.43
N LEU A 157 0.52 -3.99 13.32
CA LEU A 157 -0.47 -3.13 13.93
C LEU A 157 -1.03 -3.79 15.18
N GLN A 158 -0.99 -3.09 16.30
CA GLN A 158 -1.53 -3.54 17.58
C GLN A 158 -2.80 -2.76 17.91
N ARG A 159 -3.85 -3.46 18.34
CA ARG A 159 -4.99 -2.82 19.02
C ARG A 159 -4.57 -2.50 20.46
N PRO A 160 -4.70 -1.23 20.91
CA PRO A 160 -4.40 -0.84 22.29
C PRO A 160 -5.22 -1.56 23.34
#